data_8e28829aa1366168044e09831950f72c
#
_entry.id   8e28829aa1366168044e09831950f72c
#
_cell.length_a   1.000
_cell.length_b   1.000
_cell.length_c   1.000
_cell.angle_alpha   90.00
_cell.angle_beta   90.00
_cell.angle_gamma   90.00
#
_symmetry.space_group_name_H-M   'P 1'
#
loop_
_entity.id
_entity.type
_entity.pdbx_description
1 polymer ?
#
loop_
_entity_poly.entity_id
_entity_poly.type
_entity_poly.pdbx_seq_one_letter_code
_entity_poly.pdbx_strand_id
1 'polypeptide(L)'
;MSTQTSQRQLDMLHGPIWNKIPQFALPVAATAILEQLFNASDVAVVGNFTGAESTLAVAAVGSNSSIISLIVNLFIGIALGSNVVIAHAIGHGDKASVHKAVHTSIVAAVLGGAAVTVIGELIAATQLGLHHVPDEVFPLALLYLRIYLLG
;
A
#
# COMPACT_ATOMS: atom_id res chain seq x y z
N MET A 1 -39.38 4.59 -13.18
CA MET A 1 -39.02 4.83 -11.78
C MET A 1 -37.52 4.61 -11.67
N SER A 2 -36.74 5.65 -11.91
CA SER A 2 -35.27 5.62 -11.84
C SER A 2 -34.86 5.96 -10.41
N THR A 3 -34.45 4.93 -9.67
CA THR A 3 -33.80 5.08 -8.38
C THR A 3 -32.45 5.76 -8.60
N GLN A 4 -32.42 7.07 -8.48
CA GLN A 4 -31.20 7.82 -8.31
C GLN A 4 -30.63 7.46 -6.95
N THR A 5 -29.64 6.55 -6.93
CA THR A 5 -28.71 6.43 -5.82
C THR A 5 -27.92 7.74 -5.77
N SER A 6 -28.44 8.70 -5.02
CA SER A 6 -27.72 9.91 -4.68
C SER A 6 -26.45 9.49 -3.92
N GLN A 7 -25.36 9.36 -4.63
CA GLN A 7 -24.05 9.36 -3.99
C GLN A 7 -23.96 10.67 -3.24
N ARG A 8 -24.05 10.60 -1.93
CA ARG A 8 -23.84 11.72 -1.01
C ARG A 8 -22.38 12.13 -1.17
N GLN A 9 -22.11 12.93 -2.21
CA GLN A 9 -20.81 13.59 -2.34
C GLN A 9 -20.67 14.48 -1.13
N LEU A 10 -19.74 14.13 -0.24
CA LEU A 10 -19.36 14.97 0.89
C LEU A 10 -18.83 16.28 0.31
N ASP A 11 -19.64 17.34 0.41
CA ASP A 11 -19.20 18.68 0.05
C ASP A 11 -18.18 19.16 1.07
N MET A 12 -16.89 18.94 0.77
CA MET A 12 -15.77 19.30 1.64
C MET A 12 -15.43 20.80 1.56
N LEU A 13 -16.02 21.52 0.60
CA LEU A 13 -15.69 22.92 0.35
C LEU A 13 -16.55 23.90 1.16
N HIS A 14 -17.76 23.48 1.61
CA HIS A 14 -18.70 24.37 2.29
C HIS A 14 -19.20 23.76 3.61
N GLY A 15 -19.17 24.52 4.71
CA GLY A 15 -19.72 24.16 6.03
C GLY A 15 -18.66 23.87 7.12
N PRO A 16 -19.10 23.58 8.36
CA PRO A 16 -18.19 23.42 9.50
C PRO A 16 -17.29 22.19 9.36
N ILE A 17 -16.01 22.41 9.48
CA ILE A 17 -14.95 21.37 9.31
C ILE A 17 -15.09 20.24 10.34
N TRP A 18 -15.49 20.56 11.56
CA TRP A 18 -15.59 19.61 12.68
C TRP A 18 -16.51 18.42 12.42
N ASN A 19 -17.58 18.58 11.65
CA ASN A 19 -18.49 17.48 11.30
C ASN A 19 -18.02 16.68 10.08
N LYS A 20 -17.18 17.27 9.24
CA LYS A 20 -16.71 16.66 7.99
C LYS A 20 -15.48 15.80 8.19
N ILE A 21 -14.58 16.23 9.09
CA ILE A 21 -13.38 15.45 9.43
C ILE A 21 -13.75 14.04 9.90
N PRO A 22 -14.66 13.83 10.88
CA PRO A 22 -15.03 12.48 11.28
C PRO A 22 -15.68 11.64 10.18
N GLN A 23 -16.51 12.27 9.35
CA GLN A 23 -17.18 11.58 8.22
C GLN A 23 -16.20 11.11 7.15
N PHE A 24 -15.11 11.83 6.97
CA PHE A 24 -14.02 11.42 6.06
C PHE A 24 -13.04 10.45 6.74
N ALA A 25 -12.66 10.72 7.97
CA ALA A 25 -11.68 9.94 8.69
C ALA A 25 -12.17 8.52 9.03
N LEU A 26 -13.46 8.34 9.29
CA LEU A 26 -14.02 7.06 9.70
C LEU A 26 -13.93 5.98 8.61
N PRO A 27 -14.28 6.22 7.34
CA PRO A 27 -14.04 5.26 6.26
C PRO A 27 -12.55 4.97 6.04
N VAL A 28 -11.69 5.98 6.14
CA VAL A 28 -10.24 5.82 5.99
C VAL A 28 -9.68 4.95 7.12
N ALA A 29 -10.09 5.21 8.36
CA ALA A 29 -9.71 4.39 9.51
C ALA A 29 -10.22 2.95 9.38
N ALA A 30 -11.46 2.76 8.90
CA ALA A 30 -12.01 1.44 8.64
C ALA A 30 -11.20 0.66 7.59
N THR A 31 -10.76 1.33 6.53
CA THR A 31 -9.89 0.74 5.51
C THR A 31 -8.55 0.33 6.10
N ALA A 32 -7.93 1.17 6.92
CA ALA A 32 -6.66 0.87 7.59
C ALA A 32 -6.80 -0.32 8.55
N ILE A 33 -7.91 -0.42 9.29
CA ILE A 33 -8.20 -1.57 10.15
C ILE A 33 -8.35 -2.85 9.33
N LEU A 34 -9.09 -2.78 8.21
CA LEU A 34 -9.24 -3.93 7.31
C LEU A 34 -7.90 -4.38 6.74
N GLU A 35 -7.05 -3.46 6.33
CA GLU A 35 -5.69 -3.77 5.86
C GLU A 35 -4.88 -4.51 6.92
N GLN A 36 -4.92 -4.07 8.18
CA GLN A 36 -4.25 -4.78 9.28
C GLN A 36 -4.85 -6.15 9.57
N LEU A 37 -6.16 -6.31 9.43
CA LEU A 37 -6.82 -7.62 9.56
C LEU A 37 -6.39 -8.57 8.43
N PHE A 38 -6.24 -8.10 7.20
CA PHE A 38 -5.70 -8.90 6.10
C PHE A 38 -4.27 -9.33 6.39
N ASN A 39 -3.39 -8.43 6.78
CA ASN A 39 -2.02 -8.76 7.16
C ASN A 39 -1.94 -9.79 8.28
N ALA A 40 -2.78 -9.64 9.33
CA ALA A 40 -2.86 -10.61 10.41
C ALA A 40 -3.38 -11.98 9.94
N SER A 41 -4.36 -11.97 9.02
CA SER A 41 -4.91 -13.19 8.43
C SER A 41 -3.88 -13.93 7.58
N ASP A 42 -3.08 -13.21 6.80
CA ASP A 42 -2.00 -13.79 5.98
C ASP A 42 -0.98 -14.52 6.85
N VAL A 43 -0.54 -13.89 7.95
CA VAL A 43 0.38 -14.53 8.91
C VAL A 43 -0.28 -15.74 9.58
N ALA A 44 -1.57 -15.64 9.92
CA ALA A 44 -2.30 -16.75 10.54
C ALA A 44 -2.46 -17.93 9.57
N VAL A 45 -2.75 -17.66 8.30
CA VAL A 45 -2.85 -18.69 7.25
C VAL A 45 -1.49 -19.37 7.05
N VAL A 46 -0.43 -18.59 6.88
CA VAL A 46 0.92 -19.13 6.75
C VAL A 46 1.29 -19.96 7.97
N GLY A 47 1.03 -19.48 9.19
CA GLY A 47 1.35 -20.19 10.41
C GLY A 47 0.57 -21.50 10.63
N ASN A 48 -0.67 -21.59 10.13
CA ASN A 48 -1.52 -22.76 10.36
C ASN A 48 -1.48 -23.81 9.22
N PHE A 49 -1.23 -23.37 7.98
CA PHE A 49 -1.38 -24.25 6.81
C PHE A 49 -0.06 -24.76 6.22
N THR A 50 1.09 -24.26 6.68
CA THR A 50 2.42 -24.73 6.24
C THR A 50 2.94 -25.95 7.04
N GLY A 51 2.15 -26.49 7.97
CA GLY A 51 2.45 -27.73 8.70
C GLY A 51 3.73 -27.66 9.54
N ALA A 52 4.65 -28.61 9.35
CA ALA A 52 5.90 -28.70 10.11
C ALA A 52 6.85 -27.52 9.87
N GLU A 53 6.70 -26.81 8.74
CA GLU A 53 7.53 -25.66 8.38
C GLU A 53 6.89 -24.30 8.75
N SER A 54 5.79 -24.31 9.50
CA SER A 54 5.04 -23.10 9.85
C SER A 54 5.91 -22.03 10.53
N THR A 55 6.80 -22.44 11.42
CA THR A 55 7.71 -21.51 12.11
C THR A 55 8.68 -20.85 11.13
N LEU A 56 9.25 -21.62 10.19
CA LEU A 56 10.16 -21.10 9.17
C LEU A 56 9.42 -20.19 8.19
N ALA A 57 8.20 -20.55 7.80
CA ALA A 57 7.39 -19.73 6.91
C ALA A 57 6.98 -18.40 7.53
N VAL A 58 6.55 -18.39 8.81
CA VAL A 58 6.26 -17.15 9.55
C VAL A 58 7.53 -16.31 9.74
N ALA A 59 8.66 -16.92 10.03
CA ALA A 59 9.95 -16.24 10.13
C ALA A 59 10.37 -15.61 8.78
N ALA A 60 10.10 -16.28 7.65
CA ALA A 60 10.36 -15.77 6.32
C ALA A 60 9.53 -14.50 6.02
N VAL A 61 8.22 -14.52 6.34
CA VAL A 61 7.35 -13.35 6.21
C VAL A 61 7.84 -12.21 7.11
N GLY A 62 8.16 -12.50 8.37
CA GLY A 62 8.66 -11.54 9.33
C GLY A 62 9.97 -10.87 8.92
N SER A 63 10.90 -11.63 8.36
CA SER A 63 12.21 -11.13 7.88
C SER A 63 12.05 -10.12 6.73
N ASN A 64 11.00 -10.25 5.93
CA ASN A 64 10.73 -9.34 4.82
C ASN A 64 9.92 -8.10 5.22
N SER A 65 9.32 -8.07 6.41
CA SER A 65 8.39 -7.04 6.83
C SER A 65 8.98 -5.62 6.77
N SER A 66 10.25 -5.46 7.13
CA SER A 66 10.93 -4.16 7.09
C SER A 66 11.11 -3.64 5.66
N ILE A 67 11.50 -4.53 4.74
CA ILE A 67 11.70 -4.19 3.31
C ILE A 67 10.36 -3.84 2.68
N ILE A 68 9.35 -4.66 2.92
CA ILE A 68 7.98 -4.46 2.44
C ILE A 68 7.43 -3.13 2.96
N SER A 69 7.55 -2.87 4.27
CA SER A 69 7.09 -1.63 4.89
C SER A 69 7.77 -0.40 4.29
N LEU A 70 9.06 -0.48 3.97
CA LEU A 70 9.79 0.61 3.34
C LEU A 70 9.22 0.91 1.94
N ILE A 71 9.00 -0.12 1.13
CA ILE A 71 8.43 0.00 -0.22
C ILE A 71 7.01 0.58 -0.15
N VAL A 72 6.16 0.01 0.70
CA VAL A 72 4.77 0.45 0.87
C VAL A 72 4.72 1.90 1.33
N ASN A 73 5.51 2.30 2.34
CA ASN A 73 5.54 3.67 2.83
C ASN A 73 6.06 4.67 1.79
N LEU A 74 6.98 4.26 0.91
CA LEU A 74 7.43 5.07 -0.22
C LEU A 74 6.24 5.40 -1.15
N PHE A 75 5.46 4.39 -1.53
CA PHE A 75 4.29 4.59 -2.39
C PHE A 75 3.16 5.36 -1.70
N ILE A 76 2.94 5.13 -0.41
CA ILE A 76 2.00 5.94 0.39
C ILE A 76 2.43 7.42 0.37
N GLY A 77 3.71 7.71 0.52
CA GLY A 77 4.24 9.08 0.45
C GLY A 77 3.97 9.74 -0.89
N ILE A 78 4.21 9.03 -2.00
CA ILE A 78 3.92 9.51 -3.36
C ILE A 78 2.41 9.75 -3.54
N ALA A 79 1.58 8.84 -3.07
CA ALA A 79 0.13 8.95 -3.15
C ALA A 79 -0.39 10.14 -2.34
N LEU A 80 0.11 10.36 -1.12
CA LEU A 80 -0.25 11.51 -0.30
C LEU A 80 0.15 12.83 -0.98
N GLY A 81 1.36 12.92 -1.55
CA GLY A 81 1.79 14.10 -2.31
C GLY A 81 0.87 14.38 -3.50
N SER A 82 0.52 13.36 -4.26
CA SER A 82 -0.42 13.45 -5.39
C SER A 82 -1.80 13.93 -4.95
N ASN A 83 -2.31 13.38 -3.84
CA ASN A 83 -3.61 13.79 -3.29
C ASN A 83 -3.64 15.27 -2.90
N VAL A 84 -2.57 15.81 -2.32
CA VAL A 84 -2.48 17.23 -1.97
C VAL A 84 -2.57 18.11 -3.22
N VAL A 85 -1.82 17.77 -4.29
CA VAL A 85 -1.83 18.53 -5.55
C VAL A 85 -3.21 18.49 -6.20
N ILE A 86 -3.84 17.32 -6.25
CA ILE A 86 -5.17 17.14 -6.82
C ILE A 86 -6.21 17.91 -6.01
N ALA A 87 -6.17 17.82 -4.67
CA ALA A 87 -7.10 18.52 -3.80
C ALA A 87 -6.99 20.04 -3.95
N HIS A 88 -5.76 20.57 -4.06
CA HIS A 88 -5.51 21.98 -4.29
C HIS A 88 -6.09 22.44 -5.65
N ALA A 89 -5.89 21.68 -6.72
CA ALA A 89 -6.44 21.98 -8.04
C ALA A 89 -7.97 21.94 -8.06
N ILE A 90 -8.58 20.98 -7.36
CA ILE A 90 -10.05 20.91 -7.17
C ILE A 90 -10.56 22.13 -6.43
N GLY A 91 -9.88 22.53 -5.35
CA GLY A 91 -10.25 23.69 -4.53
C GLY A 91 -10.25 25.01 -5.33
N HIS A 92 -9.39 25.14 -6.34
CA HIS A 92 -9.34 26.28 -7.27
C HIS A 92 -10.25 26.14 -8.50
N GLY A 93 -10.96 25.01 -8.64
CA GLY A 93 -11.81 24.75 -9.80
C GLY A 93 -11.06 24.51 -11.12
N ASP A 94 -9.75 24.29 -11.06
CA ASP A 94 -8.89 24.07 -12.22
C ASP A 94 -8.94 22.62 -12.68
N LYS A 95 -9.93 22.29 -13.51
CA LYS A 95 -10.11 20.94 -14.08
C LYS A 95 -8.93 20.49 -14.93
N ALA A 96 -8.22 21.39 -15.59
CA ALA A 96 -7.08 21.05 -16.43
C ALA A 96 -5.89 20.59 -15.56
N SER A 97 -5.63 21.27 -14.47
CA SER A 97 -4.61 20.87 -13.49
C SER A 97 -4.96 19.57 -12.77
N VAL A 98 -6.24 19.34 -12.44
CA VAL A 98 -6.70 18.05 -11.90
C VAL A 98 -6.38 16.92 -12.84
N HIS A 99 -6.74 17.05 -14.14
CA HIS A 99 -6.49 16.01 -15.13
C HIS A 99 -4.99 15.72 -15.32
N LYS A 100 -4.16 16.76 -15.38
CA LYS A 100 -2.71 16.64 -15.47
C LYS A 100 -2.13 15.94 -14.23
N ALA A 101 -2.54 16.34 -13.03
CA ALA A 101 -2.06 15.75 -11.80
C ALA A 101 -2.41 14.26 -11.68
N VAL A 102 -3.66 13.88 -11.99
CA VAL A 102 -4.08 12.48 -12.00
C VAL A 102 -3.29 11.67 -13.02
N HIS A 103 -3.13 12.17 -14.25
CA HIS A 103 -2.36 11.46 -15.28
C HIS A 103 -0.90 11.28 -14.87
N THR A 104 -0.27 12.33 -14.34
CA THR A 104 1.11 12.26 -13.82
C THR A 104 1.24 11.26 -12.68
N SER A 105 0.26 11.20 -11.78
CA SER A 105 0.27 10.25 -10.66
C SER A 105 0.18 8.80 -11.14
N ILE A 106 -0.65 8.52 -12.14
CA ILE A 106 -0.75 7.18 -12.74
C ILE A 106 0.56 6.78 -13.39
N VAL A 107 1.15 7.67 -14.21
CA VAL A 107 2.44 7.42 -14.85
C VAL A 107 3.55 7.19 -13.82
N ALA A 108 3.59 8.03 -12.77
CA ALA A 108 4.56 7.90 -11.68
C ALA A 108 4.38 6.57 -10.92
N ALA A 109 3.14 6.13 -10.67
CA ALA A 109 2.87 4.85 -10.03
C ALA A 109 3.34 3.66 -10.88
N VAL A 110 3.05 3.68 -12.19
CA VAL A 110 3.46 2.60 -13.11
C VAL A 110 4.98 2.54 -13.25
N LEU A 111 5.63 3.68 -13.50
CA LEU A 111 7.09 3.72 -13.65
C LEU A 111 7.80 3.42 -12.34
N GLY A 112 7.29 3.95 -11.22
CA GLY A 112 7.82 3.69 -9.89
C GLY A 112 7.68 2.21 -9.50
N GLY A 113 6.51 1.61 -9.74
CA GLY A 113 6.27 0.19 -9.53
C GLY A 113 7.21 -0.68 -10.35
N ALA A 114 7.33 -0.42 -11.67
CA ALA A 114 8.24 -1.15 -12.54
C ALA A 114 9.70 -1.02 -12.07
N ALA A 115 10.13 0.18 -11.68
CA ALA A 115 11.49 0.41 -11.17
C ALA A 115 11.74 -0.36 -9.88
N VAL A 116 10.80 -0.33 -8.91
CA VAL A 116 10.91 -1.08 -7.65
C VAL A 116 10.95 -2.58 -7.89
N THR A 117 10.13 -3.10 -8.80
CA THR A 117 10.16 -4.52 -9.18
C THR A 117 11.52 -4.91 -9.74
N VAL A 118 12.02 -4.20 -10.75
CA VAL A 118 13.31 -4.52 -11.39
C VAL A 118 14.48 -4.40 -10.41
N ILE A 119 14.57 -3.29 -9.70
CA ILE A 119 15.66 -3.05 -8.74
C ILE A 119 15.53 -4.02 -7.56
N GLY A 120 14.32 -4.24 -7.06
CA GLY A 120 14.05 -5.15 -5.95
C GLY A 120 14.45 -6.59 -6.27
N GLU A 121 14.10 -7.09 -7.46
CA GLU A 121 14.52 -8.43 -7.92
C GLU A 121 16.05 -8.58 -8.01
N LEU A 122 16.74 -7.55 -8.51
CA LEU A 122 18.20 -7.59 -8.66
C LEU A 122 18.92 -7.60 -7.30
N ILE A 123 18.38 -6.92 -6.30
CA ILE A 123 19.04 -6.77 -5.00
C ILE A 123 18.40 -7.61 -3.88
N ALA A 124 17.34 -8.37 -4.17
CA ALA A 124 16.58 -9.13 -3.16
C ALA A 124 17.48 -10.07 -2.32
N ALA A 125 18.36 -10.83 -2.96
CA ALA A 125 19.27 -11.73 -2.26
C ALA A 125 20.30 -10.98 -1.40
N THR A 126 20.81 -9.85 -1.89
CA THR A 126 21.78 -9.02 -1.16
C THR A 126 21.11 -8.34 0.06
N GLN A 127 19.89 -7.86 -0.08
CA GLN A 127 19.12 -7.27 0.99
C GLN A 127 18.88 -8.24 2.14
N LEU A 128 18.42 -9.46 1.83
CA LEU A 128 18.19 -10.51 2.83
C LEU A 128 19.49 -10.95 3.52
N GLY A 129 20.61 -11.01 2.79
CA GLY A 129 21.92 -11.29 3.38
C GLY A 129 22.35 -10.21 4.38
N LEU A 130 22.08 -8.94 4.11
CA LEU A 130 22.36 -7.83 5.02
C LEU A 130 21.51 -7.86 6.30
N HIS A 131 20.31 -8.42 6.24
CA HIS A 131 19.44 -8.57 7.41
C HIS A 131 19.79 -9.79 8.28
N HIS A 132 20.88 -10.52 7.98
CA HIS A 132 21.34 -11.69 8.74
C HIS A 132 20.24 -12.74 8.92
N VAL A 133 19.45 -12.97 7.88
CA VAL A 133 18.40 -14.00 7.88
C VAL A 133 19.05 -15.37 8.02
N PRO A 134 18.60 -16.24 8.96
CA PRO A 134 19.17 -17.60 9.11
C PRO A 134 19.10 -18.40 7.81
N ASP A 135 20.13 -19.22 7.56
CA ASP A 135 20.25 -20.02 6.33
C ASP A 135 19.03 -20.92 6.06
N GLU A 136 18.39 -21.41 7.10
CA GLU A 136 17.19 -22.25 7.03
C GLU A 136 15.96 -21.48 6.51
N VAL A 137 15.86 -20.18 6.81
CA VAL A 137 14.75 -19.30 6.45
C VAL A 137 14.99 -18.59 5.11
N PHE A 138 16.26 -18.42 4.74
CA PHE A 138 16.68 -17.61 3.59
C PHE A 138 16.00 -18.00 2.27
N PRO A 139 15.89 -19.28 1.87
CA PRO A 139 15.23 -19.65 0.61
C PRO A 139 13.75 -19.27 0.56
N LEU A 140 13.03 -19.47 1.67
CA LEU A 140 11.62 -19.13 1.79
C LEU A 140 11.42 -17.61 1.82
N ALA A 141 12.28 -16.89 2.54
CA ALA A 141 12.23 -15.44 2.61
C ALA A 141 12.51 -14.80 1.23
N LEU A 142 13.48 -15.33 0.48
CA LEU A 142 13.80 -14.86 -0.86
C LEU A 142 12.64 -15.13 -1.85
N LEU A 143 12.06 -16.33 -1.79
CA LEU A 143 10.92 -16.68 -2.63
C LEU A 143 9.72 -15.77 -2.34
N TYR A 144 9.41 -15.57 -1.06
CA TYR A 144 8.33 -14.69 -0.64
C TYR A 144 8.53 -13.24 -1.13
N LEU A 145 9.74 -12.69 -0.93
CA LEU A 145 10.08 -11.35 -1.36
C LEU A 145 9.95 -11.17 -2.88
N ARG A 146 10.42 -12.13 -3.67
CA ARG A 146 10.30 -12.10 -5.12
C ARG A 146 8.86 -12.14 -5.60
N ILE A 147 8.04 -13.03 -5.02
CA ILE A 147 6.62 -13.09 -5.35
C ILE A 147 5.95 -11.76 -5.01
N TYR A 148 6.26 -11.18 -3.86
CA TYR A 148 5.71 -9.89 -3.43
C TYR A 148 6.12 -8.73 -4.35
N LEU A 149 7.36 -8.73 -4.87
CA LEU A 149 7.86 -7.69 -5.78
C LEU A 149 7.25 -7.77 -7.19
N LEU A 150 6.78 -8.95 -7.58
CA LEU A 150 6.10 -9.15 -8.88
C LEU A 150 4.63 -8.70 -8.87
N GLY A 151 4.00 -8.50 -7.71
CA GLY A 151 2.63 -8.02 -7.52
C GLY A 151 1.68 -9.08 -7.05
#